data_d199327970cf3138353855dd5c279ae6
#
_entry.id   d199327970cf3138353855dd5c279ae6
#
_cell.length_a   1.000
_cell.length_b   1.000
_cell.length_c   1.000
_cell.angle_alpha   90.00
_cell.angle_beta   90.00
_cell.angle_gamma   90.00
#
_symmetry.space_group_name_H-M   'P 1'
#
loop_
_entity.id
_entity.type
_entity.pdbx_description
1 polymer ?
#
loop_
_entity_poly.entity_id
_entity_poly.type
_entity_poly.pdbx_seq_one_letter_code
_entity_poly.pdbx_strand_id
1 'polypeptide(L)'
;MENPWKDTTSEIYNGEKIIVATADLKYIKKLLNSKKYPPVDKVDDDANEKTKKAAKEKYKLRLNVYPQHFVGDIDNAKIIILSLNPGYSTEYYDAYKNSTNKDGTKYEQIIKENLEMEQPFFHAFELANESDLGYWGNKMKCWVEDHDKKDNEKDKEKYNKKIIKSLKKITKNIALAEFFPYHSMSYKDMYDKLAKGTSPNSNRKIKDYLPTQKFLFRKIKKRIEDKNDKVIIILTRSFAKWYEAIPELKNYENCFEVNNPNNPSLKPKNILKVTRISVESKINNLLNDLNKEVQTQE
;
A
#
# COMPACT_ATOMS: atom_id res chain seq x y z
N MET A 1 16.80 12.95 -6.00
CA MET A 1 16.11 12.26 -7.13
C MET A 1 14.74 12.85 -7.22
N GLU A 2 14.38 13.25 -8.40
CA GLU A 2 13.05 13.79 -8.70
C GLU A 2 11.95 12.74 -8.47
N ASN A 3 10.75 13.20 -8.11
CA ASN A 3 9.60 12.32 -7.92
C ASN A 3 9.12 11.79 -9.28
N PRO A 4 9.23 10.48 -9.56
CA PRO A 4 8.88 9.92 -10.86
C PRO A 4 7.36 9.94 -11.14
N TRP A 5 6.53 10.21 -10.13
CA TRP A 5 5.08 10.31 -10.28
C TRP A 5 4.61 11.65 -10.85
N LYS A 6 5.49 12.67 -10.90
CA LYS A 6 5.20 13.95 -11.56
C LYS A 6 5.10 13.83 -13.09
N ASP A 7 5.59 12.72 -13.64
CA ASP A 7 5.49 12.40 -15.06
C ASP A 7 4.86 11.01 -15.22
N THR A 8 3.57 10.99 -15.56
CA THR A 8 2.79 9.78 -15.80
C THR A 8 2.30 9.72 -17.24
N THR A 9 2.45 8.55 -17.84
CA THR A 9 1.95 8.26 -19.20
C THR A 9 0.59 7.57 -19.12
N SER A 10 -0.38 8.05 -19.93
CA SER A 10 -1.65 7.38 -20.18
C SER A 10 -1.77 7.13 -21.69
N GLU A 11 -1.75 5.87 -22.11
CA GLU A 11 -1.82 5.49 -23.52
C GLU A 11 -2.64 4.21 -23.72
N ILE A 12 -2.98 3.91 -24.97
CA ILE A 12 -3.53 2.60 -25.37
C ILE A 12 -2.38 1.69 -25.77
N TYR A 13 -2.22 0.58 -25.10
CA TYR A 13 -1.21 -0.42 -25.38
C TYR A 13 -1.84 -1.81 -25.48
N ASN A 14 -1.62 -2.51 -26.60
CA ASN A 14 -2.27 -3.79 -26.92
C ASN A 14 -3.82 -3.75 -26.76
N GLY A 15 -4.45 -2.62 -27.12
CA GLY A 15 -5.91 -2.44 -27.01
C GLY A 15 -6.44 -2.11 -25.61
N GLU A 16 -5.57 -2.01 -24.60
CA GLU A 16 -5.97 -1.66 -23.24
C GLU A 16 -5.37 -0.29 -22.83
N LYS A 17 -6.15 0.50 -22.07
CA LYS A 17 -5.62 1.73 -21.45
C LYS A 17 -4.61 1.34 -20.38
N ILE A 18 -3.42 1.96 -20.41
CA ILE A 18 -2.43 1.85 -19.36
C ILE A 18 -2.11 3.23 -18.79
N ILE A 19 -1.97 3.32 -17.47
CA ILE A 19 -1.55 4.50 -16.69
C ILE A 19 -0.35 4.08 -15.87
N VAL A 20 0.81 4.62 -16.16
CA VAL A 20 2.07 4.25 -15.52
C VAL A 20 2.97 5.47 -15.33
N ALA A 21 3.86 5.45 -14.35
CA ALA A 21 4.94 6.42 -14.31
C ALA A 21 5.78 6.28 -15.59
N THR A 22 6.07 7.39 -16.28
CA THR A 22 6.83 7.38 -17.55
C THR A 22 8.19 6.69 -17.39
N ALA A 23 8.83 6.86 -16.24
CA ALA A 23 10.08 6.20 -15.90
C ALA A 23 9.98 4.66 -15.84
N ASP A 24 8.79 4.12 -15.52
CA ASP A 24 8.55 2.67 -15.43
C ASP A 24 8.08 2.07 -16.78
N LEU A 25 7.63 2.88 -17.72
CA LEU A 25 6.92 2.46 -18.94
C LEU A 25 7.65 1.36 -19.73
N LYS A 26 8.96 1.50 -19.94
CA LYS A 26 9.77 0.50 -20.67
C LYS A 26 9.76 -0.88 -20.00
N TYR A 27 9.75 -0.93 -18.69
CA TYR A 27 9.73 -2.18 -17.92
C TYR A 27 8.35 -2.83 -17.98
N ILE A 28 7.30 -2.02 -17.87
CA ILE A 28 5.91 -2.49 -17.95
C ILE A 28 5.63 -3.02 -19.35
N LYS A 29 5.99 -2.30 -20.42
CA LYS A 29 5.86 -2.79 -21.82
C LYS A 29 6.61 -4.11 -22.05
N LYS A 30 7.83 -4.24 -21.51
CA LYS A 30 8.59 -5.48 -21.58
C LYS A 30 7.87 -6.64 -20.87
N LEU A 31 7.22 -6.38 -19.74
CA LEU A 31 6.40 -7.38 -19.05
C LEU A 31 5.20 -7.79 -19.89
N LEU A 32 4.41 -6.81 -20.36
CA LEU A 32 3.18 -7.06 -21.13
C LEU A 32 3.45 -7.87 -22.41
N ASN A 33 4.64 -7.71 -23.01
CA ASN A 33 5.09 -8.46 -24.19
C ASN A 33 5.70 -9.83 -23.85
N SER A 34 5.84 -10.16 -22.59
CA SER A 34 6.40 -11.45 -22.19
C SER A 34 5.41 -12.58 -22.45
N LYS A 35 5.87 -13.67 -23.09
CA LYS A 35 5.08 -14.90 -23.24
C LYS A 35 4.64 -15.52 -21.88
N LYS A 36 5.27 -15.10 -20.77
CA LYS A 36 4.95 -15.55 -19.42
C LYS A 36 3.96 -14.62 -18.70
N TYR A 37 3.42 -13.61 -19.38
CA TYR A 37 2.48 -12.67 -18.80
C TYR A 37 1.06 -12.89 -19.38
N PRO A 38 -0.01 -12.78 -18.57
CA PRO A 38 0.05 -12.78 -17.11
C PRO A 38 0.53 -14.12 -16.54
N PRO A 39 1.26 -14.12 -15.42
CA PRO A 39 1.66 -15.36 -14.78
C PRO A 39 0.43 -16.11 -14.28
N VAL A 40 0.51 -17.42 -14.28
CA VAL A 40 -0.54 -18.28 -13.74
C VAL A 40 0.04 -19.22 -12.69
N ASP A 41 -0.77 -19.61 -11.71
CA ASP A 41 -0.44 -20.77 -10.90
C ASP A 41 -0.51 -22.03 -11.78
N LYS A 42 0.13 -23.10 -11.36
CA LYS A 42 -0.05 -24.40 -12.02
C LYS A 42 -1.54 -24.73 -11.99
N VAL A 43 -2.11 -24.86 -13.14
CA VAL A 43 -3.48 -25.33 -13.35
C VAL A 43 -3.34 -26.67 -14.03
N ASP A 44 -4.13 -27.65 -13.64
CA ASP A 44 -4.10 -28.96 -14.26
C ASP A 44 -4.36 -28.82 -15.76
N ASP A 45 -3.64 -29.61 -16.57
CA ASP A 45 -3.69 -29.49 -18.03
C ASP A 45 -5.09 -29.69 -18.59
N ASP A 46 -5.90 -30.48 -17.89
CA ASP A 46 -7.31 -30.81 -18.18
C ASP A 46 -8.31 -29.79 -17.58
N ALA A 47 -7.85 -28.79 -16.85
CA ALA A 47 -8.74 -27.75 -16.34
C ALA A 47 -9.49 -27.03 -17.48
N ASN A 48 -10.76 -26.71 -17.24
CA ASN A 48 -11.59 -26.04 -18.23
C ASN A 48 -11.10 -24.60 -18.48
N GLU A 49 -11.48 -24.04 -19.64
CA GLU A 49 -11.07 -22.69 -20.07
C GLU A 49 -11.48 -21.57 -19.08
N LYS A 50 -12.58 -21.73 -18.38
CA LYS A 50 -13.02 -20.78 -17.34
C LYS A 50 -12.01 -20.72 -16.19
N THR A 51 -11.53 -21.88 -15.72
CA THR A 51 -10.52 -21.97 -14.66
C THR A 51 -9.19 -21.40 -15.12
N LYS A 52 -8.75 -21.73 -16.34
CA LYS A 52 -7.52 -21.17 -16.94
C LYS A 52 -7.59 -19.66 -17.08
N LYS A 53 -8.74 -19.14 -17.52
CA LYS A 53 -8.99 -17.68 -17.63
C LYS A 53 -8.97 -17.00 -16.26
N ALA A 54 -9.63 -17.56 -15.26
CA ALA A 54 -9.65 -17.01 -13.90
C ALA A 54 -8.24 -16.97 -13.27
N ALA A 55 -7.42 -18.00 -13.50
CA ALA A 55 -6.04 -18.06 -13.04
C ALA A 55 -5.17 -16.96 -13.67
N LYS A 56 -5.39 -16.64 -14.95
CA LYS A 56 -4.71 -15.52 -15.62
C LYS A 56 -5.16 -14.18 -15.06
N GLU A 57 -6.47 -13.97 -14.90
CA GLU A 57 -7.04 -12.72 -14.40
C GLU A 57 -6.56 -12.38 -12.99
N LYS A 58 -6.32 -13.38 -12.14
CA LYS A 58 -5.84 -13.24 -10.76
C LYS A 58 -4.54 -12.43 -10.67
N TYR A 59 -3.62 -12.61 -11.62
CA TYR A 59 -2.30 -11.98 -11.62
C TYR A 59 -2.14 -10.89 -12.68
N LYS A 60 -3.17 -10.63 -13.48
CA LYS A 60 -3.14 -9.56 -14.47
C LYS A 60 -2.99 -8.20 -13.76
N LEU A 61 -2.04 -7.37 -14.20
CA LEU A 61 -1.93 -5.99 -13.74
C LEU A 61 -3.11 -5.18 -14.27
N ARG A 62 -3.69 -4.38 -13.39
CA ARG A 62 -4.81 -3.47 -13.69
C ARG A 62 -4.25 -2.07 -13.91
N LEU A 63 -3.68 -1.88 -15.09
CA LEU A 63 -3.02 -0.63 -15.47
C LEU A 63 -3.99 0.45 -15.95
N ASN A 64 -5.28 0.14 -16.06
CA ASN A 64 -6.35 1.06 -16.41
C ASN A 64 -6.88 1.89 -15.22
N VAL A 65 -6.33 1.67 -14.04
CA VAL A 65 -6.52 2.49 -12.84
C VAL A 65 -5.21 3.18 -12.47
N TYR A 66 -5.31 4.34 -11.82
CA TYR A 66 -4.12 5.07 -11.39
C TYR A 66 -3.34 4.23 -10.37
N PRO A 67 -2.00 4.16 -10.49
CA PRO A 67 -1.17 3.43 -9.54
C PRO A 67 -1.33 3.94 -8.11
N GLN A 68 -1.09 3.09 -7.10
CA GLN A 68 -1.17 3.48 -5.70
C GLN A 68 0.07 2.99 -4.96
N HIS A 69 1.17 3.72 -5.08
CA HIS A 69 2.44 3.34 -4.49
C HIS A 69 2.54 3.70 -3.01
N PHE A 70 1.96 4.81 -2.63
CA PHE A 70 1.78 5.22 -1.24
C PHE A 70 0.52 6.07 -1.08
N VAL A 71 0.04 6.12 0.14
CA VAL A 71 -1.14 6.87 0.57
C VAL A 71 -0.76 7.62 1.83
N GLY A 72 -1.03 8.93 1.89
CA GLY A 72 -0.64 9.77 3.00
C GLY A 72 0.73 10.42 2.83
N ASP A 73 1.12 11.22 3.78
CA ASP A 73 2.37 11.97 3.76
C ASP A 73 3.57 11.10 4.17
N ILE A 74 4.21 10.48 3.18
CA ILE A 74 5.36 9.59 3.40
C ILE A 74 6.57 10.33 4.00
N ASP A 75 6.66 11.66 3.82
CA ASP A 75 7.78 12.46 4.33
C ASP A 75 7.60 12.87 5.80
N ASN A 76 6.35 12.99 6.28
CA ASN A 76 6.10 13.53 7.63
C ASN A 76 5.28 12.59 8.53
N ALA A 77 4.70 11.51 8.00
CA ALA A 77 3.92 10.56 8.80
C ALA A 77 4.72 10.02 10.00
N LYS A 78 4.08 9.91 11.16
CA LYS A 78 4.67 9.30 12.37
C LYS A 78 4.66 7.78 12.32
N ILE A 79 3.76 7.19 11.52
CA ILE A 79 3.68 5.74 11.26
C ILE A 79 3.68 5.51 9.75
N ILE A 80 4.54 4.62 9.28
CA ILE A 80 4.52 4.14 7.89
C ILE A 80 4.21 2.64 7.91
N ILE A 81 3.10 2.26 7.27
CA ILE A 81 2.70 0.86 7.11
C ILE A 81 3.23 0.35 5.78
N LEU A 82 4.05 -0.70 5.80
CA LEU A 82 4.63 -1.31 4.61
C LEU A 82 3.82 -2.55 4.20
N SER A 83 3.31 -2.55 2.98
CA SER A 83 2.50 -3.63 2.40
C SER A 83 3.17 -4.18 1.12
N LEU A 84 2.44 -4.86 0.25
CA LEU A 84 3.01 -5.55 -0.90
C LEU A 84 2.66 -4.90 -2.24
N ASN A 85 1.37 -4.78 -2.52
CA ASN A 85 0.85 -4.12 -3.72
C ASN A 85 -0.60 -3.72 -3.47
N PRO A 86 -1.07 -2.66 -4.13
CA PRO A 86 -2.48 -2.29 -4.05
C PRO A 86 -3.35 -3.41 -4.62
N GLY A 87 -4.32 -3.84 -3.81
CA GLY A 87 -5.30 -4.83 -4.22
C GLY A 87 -6.20 -4.30 -5.35
N TYR A 88 -6.91 -5.21 -5.98
CA TYR A 88 -7.91 -4.89 -6.99
C TYR A 88 -9.16 -5.74 -6.80
N SER A 89 -10.30 -5.12 -6.84
CA SER A 89 -11.60 -5.78 -6.96
C SER A 89 -12.48 -5.01 -7.95
N THR A 90 -13.58 -5.62 -8.39
CA THR A 90 -14.54 -4.95 -9.27
C THR A 90 -15.17 -3.77 -8.56
N GLU A 91 -15.52 -3.95 -7.29
CA GLU A 91 -16.11 -2.93 -6.42
C GLU A 91 -15.15 -1.73 -6.25
N TYR A 92 -13.84 -1.99 -6.08
CA TYR A 92 -12.83 -0.94 -6.05
C TYR A 92 -12.81 -0.15 -7.36
N TYR A 93 -12.86 -0.85 -8.50
CA TYR A 93 -12.83 -0.20 -9.81
C TYR A 93 -14.05 0.66 -10.08
N ASP A 94 -15.23 0.17 -9.69
CA ASP A 94 -16.48 0.92 -9.84
C ASP A 94 -16.48 2.15 -8.93
N ALA A 95 -16.00 2.01 -7.69
CA ALA A 95 -15.80 3.12 -6.78
C ALA A 95 -14.78 4.14 -7.34
N TYR A 96 -13.64 3.66 -7.85
CA TYR A 96 -12.61 4.50 -8.48
C TYR A 96 -13.16 5.34 -9.62
N LYS A 97 -14.00 4.77 -10.49
CA LYS A 97 -14.57 5.49 -11.64
C LYS A 97 -15.65 6.49 -11.28
N ASN A 98 -16.47 6.16 -10.31
CA ASN A 98 -17.73 6.87 -10.05
C ASN A 98 -17.67 7.78 -8.83
N SER A 99 -16.58 7.70 -8.03
CA SER A 99 -16.52 8.49 -6.79
C SER A 99 -15.83 9.84 -6.98
N THR A 100 -16.40 10.82 -6.29
CA THR A 100 -15.78 12.11 -6.02
C THR A 100 -15.71 12.31 -4.51
N ASN A 101 -14.78 13.17 -4.05
CA ASN A 101 -14.79 13.63 -2.68
C ASN A 101 -15.95 14.63 -2.44
N LYS A 102 -16.04 15.18 -1.24
CA LYS A 102 -17.08 16.16 -0.87
C LYS A 102 -17.02 17.44 -1.73
N ASP A 103 -15.87 17.77 -2.26
CA ASP A 103 -15.63 18.96 -3.09
C ASP A 103 -15.82 18.69 -4.60
N GLY A 104 -16.29 17.48 -4.96
CA GLY A 104 -16.49 17.07 -6.35
C GLY A 104 -15.23 16.64 -7.10
N THR A 105 -14.07 16.58 -6.43
CA THR A 105 -12.82 16.12 -7.05
C THR A 105 -12.87 14.62 -7.31
N LYS A 106 -12.54 14.22 -8.53
CA LYS A 106 -12.47 12.80 -8.92
C LYS A 106 -11.40 12.06 -8.12
N TYR A 107 -11.69 10.83 -7.73
CA TYR A 107 -10.77 10.04 -6.94
C TYR A 107 -9.42 9.77 -7.63
N GLU A 108 -9.42 9.65 -8.95
CA GLU A 108 -8.19 9.55 -9.77
C GLU A 108 -7.27 10.76 -9.54
N GLN A 109 -7.85 11.96 -9.49
CA GLN A 109 -7.09 13.20 -9.23
C GLN A 109 -6.49 13.21 -7.83
N ILE A 110 -7.26 12.77 -6.83
CA ILE A 110 -6.81 12.67 -5.44
C ILE A 110 -5.59 11.73 -5.32
N ILE A 111 -5.64 10.56 -5.96
CA ILE A 111 -4.51 9.62 -5.98
C ILE A 111 -3.29 10.26 -6.65
N LYS A 112 -3.51 10.93 -7.78
CA LYS A 112 -2.45 11.61 -8.53
C LYS A 112 -1.75 12.65 -7.67
N GLU A 113 -2.49 13.58 -7.08
CA GLU A 113 -1.95 14.64 -6.22
C GLU A 113 -1.19 14.09 -5.01
N ASN A 114 -1.67 12.98 -4.43
CA ASN A 114 -0.94 12.30 -3.36
C ASN A 114 0.40 11.73 -3.85
N LEU A 115 0.45 11.05 -5.00
CA LEU A 115 1.68 10.50 -5.57
C LEU A 115 2.65 11.59 -6.01
N GLU A 116 2.15 12.70 -6.54
CA GLU A 116 2.94 13.89 -6.88
C GLU A 116 3.45 14.62 -5.62
N MET A 117 2.91 14.29 -4.45
CA MET A 117 3.22 14.88 -3.14
C MET A 117 2.86 16.38 -3.06
N GLU A 118 1.87 16.81 -3.83
CA GLU A 118 1.35 18.17 -3.81
C GLU A 118 0.37 18.36 -2.65
N GLN A 119 -0.50 17.37 -2.45
CA GLN A 119 -1.45 17.33 -1.33
C GLN A 119 -1.48 15.91 -0.73
N PRO A 120 -0.41 15.47 -0.04
CA PRO A 120 -0.35 14.14 0.50
C PRO A 120 -1.26 13.99 1.71
N PHE A 121 -2.29 13.14 1.61
CA PHE A 121 -3.15 12.77 2.72
C PHE A 121 -3.65 11.32 2.60
N PHE A 122 -4.13 10.76 3.70
CA PHE A 122 -4.57 9.37 3.73
C PHE A 122 -5.98 9.23 3.13
N HIS A 123 -6.06 9.13 1.81
CA HIS A 123 -7.31 9.17 1.04
C HIS A 123 -8.10 7.85 1.02
N ALA A 124 -7.60 6.77 1.64
CA ALA A 124 -8.26 5.46 1.60
C ALA A 124 -9.68 5.47 2.19
N PHE A 125 -10.04 6.48 3.00
CA PHE A 125 -11.38 6.63 3.57
C PHE A 125 -12.27 7.61 2.80
N GLU A 126 -11.75 8.29 1.80
CA GLU A 126 -12.54 9.23 0.98
C GLU A 126 -13.48 8.52 0.01
N LEU A 127 -13.13 7.29 -0.40
CA LEU A 127 -13.99 6.40 -1.17
C LEU A 127 -14.96 5.58 -0.33
N ALA A 128 -14.72 5.49 0.96
CA ALA A 128 -15.61 4.71 1.80
C ALA A 128 -17.00 5.36 1.73
N ASN A 129 -17.97 4.63 1.20
CA ASN A 129 -19.32 4.86 1.60
C ASN A 129 -19.28 4.92 3.13
N GLU A 130 -19.79 6.01 3.74
CA GLU A 130 -19.69 6.22 5.20
C GLU A 130 -20.22 5.05 6.03
N SER A 131 -20.89 4.09 5.39
CA SER A 131 -21.36 2.83 5.97
C SER A 131 -20.38 1.65 5.87
N ASP A 132 -19.30 1.75 5.07
CA ASP A 132 -18.31 0.67 4.91
C ASP A 132 -16.91 1.15 5.28
N LEU A 133 -16.28 0.41 6.19
CA LEU A 133 -14.90 0.66 6.63
C LEU A 133 -13.85 0.32 5.55
N GLY A 134 -14.23 -0.44 4.54
CA GLY A 134 -13.28 -0.97 3.56
C GLY A 134 -12.18 -1.84 4.19
N TYR A 135 -11.19 -2.21 3.39
CA TYR A 135 -10.09 -3.07 3.86
C TYR A 135 -9.28 -2.41 4.99
N TRP A 136 -8.78 -1.20 4.77
CA TRP A 136 -7.90 -0.52 5.73
C TRP A 136 -8.64 -0.06 6.98
N GLY A 137 -9.89 0.40 6.86
CA GLY A 137 -10.69 0.75 8.03
C GLY A 137 -10.92 -0.46 8.94
N ASN A 138 -11.22 -1.63 8.38
CA ASN A 138 -11.34 -2.87 9.15
C ASN A 138 -10.03 -3.30 9.82
N LYS A 139 -8.86 -3.01 9.22
CA LYS A 139 -7.55 -3.29 9.84
C LYS A 139 -7.19 -2.29 10.94
N MET A 140 -7.55 -1.02 10.76
CA MET A 140 -7.13 0.09 11.62
C MET A 140 -8.15 0.46 12.70
N LYS A 141 -9.41 0.00 12.62
CA LYS A 141 -10.46 0.37 13.58
C LYS A 141 -10.05 0.13 15.03
N CYS A 142 -9.25 -0.90 15.32
CA CYS A 142 -8.74 -1.19 16.65
C CYS A 142 -7.83 -0.10 17.25
N TRP A 143 -7.42 0.90 16.45
CA TRP A 143 -6.62 2.03 16.91
C TRP A 143 -7.45 3.20 17.44
N VAL A 144 -8.77 3.17 17.18
CA VAL A 144 -9.72 4.22 17.55
C VAL A 144 -10.96 3.67 18.30
N GLU A 145 -11.08 2.33 18.41
CA GLU A 145 -12.13 1.69 19.18
C GLU A 145 -11.89 1.90 20.68
N ASP A 146 -12.90 2.37 21.36
CA ASP A 146 -12.96 2.36 22.81
C ASP A 146 -13.32 0.95 23.27
N HIS A 147 -12.33 0.20 23.77
CA HIS A 147 -12.49 -1.21 24.14
C HIS A 147 -13.52 -1.45 25.25
N ASP A 148 -13.87 -0.42 26.02
CA ASP A 148 -14.80 -0.51 27.14
C ASP A 148 -16.27 -0.37 26.73
N LYS A 149 -16.55 0.06 25.48
CA LYS A 149 -17.89 0.19 24.95
C LYS A 149 -18.19 -0.93 23.96
N LYS A 150 -18.81 -2.00 24.46
CA LYS A 150 -19.61 -2.91 23.63
C LYS A 150 -20.83 -2.14 23.12
N ASP A 151 -20.63 -1.25 22.15
CA ASP A 151 -21.75 -0.66 21.42
C ASP A 151 -22.52 -1.83 20.77
N ASN A 152 -23.76 -2.05 21.21
CA ASN A 152 -24.65 -3.03 20.63
C ASN A 152 -24.71 -2.79 19.12
N GLU A 153 -24.40 -3.81 18.31
CA GLU A 153 -24.35 -3.83 16.83
C GLU A 153 -25.69 -3.42 16.15
N LYS A 154 -26.65 -2.86 16.88
CA LYS A 154 -27.98 -2.51 16.36
C LYS A 154 -27.96 -1.41 15.30
N ASP A 155 -26.89 -0.61 15.23
CA ASP A 155 -26.72 0.42 14.20
C ASP A 155 -25.29 0.43 13.66
N LYS A 156 -24.99 -0.57 12.82
CA LYS A 156 -23.68 -0.77 12.17
C LYS A 156 -23.25 0.46 11.36
N GLU A 157 -24.18 1.13 10.71
CA GLU A 157 -23.87 2.31 9.90
C GLU A 157 -23.38 3.46 10.77
N LYS A 158 -24.07 3.78 11.85
CA LYS A 158 -23.69 4.82 12.81
C LYS A 158 -22.33 4.52 13.46
N TYR A 159 -22.10 3.25 13.80
CA TYR A 159 -20.83 2.80 14.33
C TYR A 159 -19.70 3.02 13.31
N ASN A 160 -19.86 2.56 12.06
CA ASN A 160 -18.86 2.74 11.03
C ASN A 160 -18.54 4.21 10.74
N LYS A 161 -19.58 5.08 10.69
CA LYS A 161 -19.40 6.54 10.54
C LYS A 161 -18.52 7.13 11.65
N LYS A 162 -18.75 6.72 12.92
CA LYS A 162 -17.95 7.15 14.05
C LYS A 162 -16.49 6.71 13.92
N ILE A 163 -16.26 5.43 13.56
CA ILE A 163 -14.91 4.88 13.35
C ILE A 163 -14.19 5.61 12.21
N ILE A 164 -14.84 5.80 11.07
CA ILE A 164 -14.26 6.52 9.92
C ILE A 164 -13.87 7.94 10.33
N LYS A 165 -14.74 8.66 11.03
CA LYS A 165 -14.45 10.02 11.53
C LYS A 165 -13.19 10.03 12.41
N SER A 166 -13.06 9.07 13.32
CA SER A 166 -11.89 8.96 14.19
C SER A 166 -10.63 8.55 13.43
N LEU A 167 -10.75 7.60 12.47
CA LEU A 167 -9.63 7.20 11.61
C LEU A 167 -9.13 8.36 10.76
N LYS A 168 -10.00 9.16 10.15
CA LYS A 168 -9.61 10.35 9.37
C LYS A 168 -8.75 11.33 10.17
N LYS A 169 -8.95 11.40 11.48
CA LYS A 169 -8.14 12.26 12.36
C LYS A 169 -6.72 11.71 12.55
N ILE A 170 -6.58 10.46 12.96
CA ILE A 170 -5.25 9.87 13.24
C ILE A 170 -4.44 9.64 11.96
N THR A 171 -5.10 9.40 10.83
CA THR A 171 -4.42 9.12 9.56
C THR A 171 -3.71 10.32 8.95
N LYS A 172 -3.90 11.52 9.47
CA LYS A 172 -3.02 12.67 9.18
C LYS A 172 -1.55 12.39 9.52
N ASN A 173 -1.31 11.47 10.47
CA ASN A 173 0.02 11.06 10.92
C ASN A 173 0.43 9.66 10.41
N ILE A 174 -0.30 9.10 9.44
CA ILE A 174 -0.08 7.74 8.95
C ILE A 174 0.13 7.77 7.45
N ALA A 175 1.10 7.00 6.96
CA ALA A 175 1.25 6.69 5.55
C ALA A 175 1.21 5.17 5.35
N LEU A 176 0.67 4.75 4.20
CA LEU A 176 0.75 3.40 3.69
C LEU A 176 1.70 3.39 2.51
N ALA A 177 2.59 2.43 2.43
CA ALA A 177 3.50 2.25 1.30
C ALA A 177 3.39 0.82 0.76
N GLU A 178 3.19 0.70 -0.55
CA GLU A 178 3.12 -0.57 -1.27
C GLU A 178 4.47 -0.87 -1.92
N PHE A 179 4.98 -2.10 -1.76
CA PHE A 179 6.25 -2.50 -2.34
C PHE A 179 6.25 -2.38 -3.88
N PHE A 180 5.13 -2.73 -4.49
CA PHE A 180 4.91 -2.63 -5.92
C PHE A 180 3.71 -1.73 -6.21
N PRO A 181 3.84 -0.73 -7.12
CA PRO A 181 2.85 0.36 -7.22
C PRO A 181 1.57 0.02 -7.99
N TYR A 182 1.59 -1.05 -8.81
CA TYR A 182 0.51 -1.33 -9.74
C TYR A 182 -0.46 -2.36 -9.20
N HIS A 183 -1.75 -2.16 -9.45
CA HIS A 183 -2.83 -2.99 -8.95
C HIS A 183 -2.86 -4.39 -9.57
N SER A 184 -3.15 -5.39 -8.75
CA SER A 184 -3.51 -6.74 -9.17
C SER A 184 -4.31 -7.43 -8.07
N MET A 185 -5.10 -8.44 -8.42
CA MET A 185 -5.84 -9.23 -7.41
C MET A 185 -4.87 -10.04 -6.52
N SER A 186 -3.74 -10.47 -7.10
CA SER A 186 -2.66 -11.17 -6.40
C SER A 186 -1.30 -10.81 -6.96
N TYR A 187 -0.27 -10.83 -6.11
CA TYR A 187 1.10 -10.53 -6.49
C TYR A 187 1.85 -11.80 -6.93
N LYS A 188 2.76 -11.66 -7.89
CA LYS A 188 3.69 -12.71 -8.32
C LYS A 188 5.14 -12.21 -8.34
N ASP A 189 6.06 -13.08 -7.95
CA ASP A 189 7.50 -12.79 -7.89
C ASP A 189 8.13 -12.41 -9.23
N MET A 190 7.44 -12.67 -10.35
CA MET A 190 7.93 -12.19 -11.64
C MET A 190 7.95 -10.66 -11.73
N TYR A 191 7.12 -9.97 -10.94
CA TYR A 191 7.11 -8.50 -10.89
C TYR A 191 8.37 -7.94 -10.24
N ASP A 192 9.02 -8.68 -9.33
CA ASP A 192 10.33 -8.32 -8.76
C ASP A 192 11.45 -8.32 -9.80
N LYS A 193 11.23 -8.95 -10.93
CA LYS A 193 12.24 -9.17 -11.97
C LYS A 193 12.13 -8.21 -13.15
N LEU A 194 11.16 -7.27 -13.11
CA LEU A 194 10.86 -6.39 -14.22
C LEU A 194 12.06 -5.52 -14.64
N ALA A 195 12.78 -5.02 -13.66
CA ALA A 195 13.90 -4.13 -13.88
C ALA A 195 15.27 -4.84 -13.92
N LYS A 196 15.32 -6.18 -13.95
CA LYS A 196 16.60 -6.90 -14.08
C LYS A 196 17.26 -6.60 -15.42
N GLY A 197 18.27 -5.74 -15.39
CA GLY A 197 19.31 -5.71 -16.42
C GLY A 197 20.16 -6.98 -16.33
N THR A 198 20.22 -7.75 -17.39
CA THR A 198 21.28 -8.74 -17.55
C THR A 198 22.58 -7.97 -17.81
N SER A 199 23.33 -7.67 -16.75
CA SER A 199 24.74 -7.33 -16.92
C SER A 199 25.48 -8.62 -17.25
N PRO A 200 26.15 -8.74 -18.40
CA PRO A 200 26.80 -9.99 -18.81
C PRO A 200 27.94 -10.43 -17.91
N ASN A 201 28.45 -9.54 -17.05
CA ASN A 201 29.70 -9.71 -16.32
C ASN A 201 29.61 -9.66 -14.79
N SER A 202 28.42 -9.73 -14.19
CA SER A 202 28.32 -9.79 -12.73
C SER A 202 27.67 -11.08 -12.24
N ASN A 203 28.44 -11.92 -11.56
CA ASN A 203 27.96 -13.06 -10.78
C ASN A 203 27.09 -12.65 -9.57
N ARG A 204 26.80 -11.36 -9.40
CA ARG A 204 25.87 -10.81 -8.39
C ARG A 204 24.54 -10.54 -9.07
N LYS A 205 23.53 -11.29 -8.69
CA LYS A 205 22.10 -10.99 -9.01
C LYS A 205 21.69 -9.70 -8.28
N ILE A 206 22.10 -8.54 -8.78
CA ILE A 206 21.58 -7.26 -8.31
C ILE A 206 20.13 -7.20 -8.75
N LYS A 207 19.20 -7.27 -7.82
CA LYS A 207 17.80 -6.94 -8.12
C LYS A 207 17.74 -5.46 -8.46
N ASP A 208 17.40 -5.17 -9.70
CA ASP A 208 17.13 -3.79 -10.11
C ASP A 208 15.62 -3.56 -9.94
N TYR A 209 15.27 -2.55 -9.17
CA TYR A 209 13.90 -2.14 -8.89
C TYR A 209 13.42 -1.10 -9.90
N LEU A 210 12.11 -0.99 -10.08
CA LEU A 210 11.50 0.08 -10.88
C LEU A 210 11.95 1.46 -10.36
N PRO A 211 12.07 2.47 -11.22
CA PRO A 211 12.36 3.84 -10.81
C PRO A 211 11.45 4.35 -9.69
N THR A 212 10.15 4.06 -9.76
CA THR A 212 9.19 4.39 -8.70
C THR A 212 9.51 3.68 -7.38
N GLN A 213 9.83 2.39 -7.42
CA GLN A 213 10.23 1.64 -6.21
C GLN A 213 11.50 2.23 -5.59
N LYS A 214 12.53 2.52 -6.41
CA LYS A 214 13.77 3.16 -5.94
C LYS A 214 13.52 4.51 -5.28
N PHE A 215 12.57 5.28 -5.79
CA PHE A 215 12.15 6.54 -5.19
C PHE A 215 11.58 6.32 -3.79
N LEU A 216 10.58 5.45 -3.65
CA LEU A 216 9.93 5.16 -2.37
C LEU A 216 10.93 4.60 -1.35
N PHE A 217 11.78 3.64 -1.74
CA PHE A 217 12.76 3.04 -0.84
C PHE A 217 13.74 4.06 -0.30
N ARG A 218 14.16 5.05 -1.11
CA ARG A 218 15.02 6.14 -0.64
C ARG A 218 14.31 7.08 0.32
N LYS A 219 13.03 7.38 0.08
CA LYS A 219 12.20 8.17 1.00
C LYS A 219 12.15 7.52 2.37
N ILE A 220 11.81 6.22 2.43
CA ILE A 220 11.77 5.47 3.68
C ILE A 220 13.16 5.39 4.32
N LYS A 221 14.20 5.07 3.53
CA LYS A 221 15.57 5.00 4.02
C LYS A 221 16.02 6.33 4.65
N LYS A 222 15.76 7.46 3.99
CA LYS A 222 16.08 8.79 4.54
C LYS A 222 15.43 9.01 5.92
N ARG A 223 14.15 8.60 6.10
CA ARG A 223 13.42 8.71 7.35
C ARG A 223 14.05 7.91 8.49
N ILE A 224 14.49 6.68 8.21
CA ILE A 224 15.10 5.80 9.23
C ILE A 224 16.56 6.12 9.52
N GLU A 225 17.27 6.80 8.62
CA GLU A 225 18.65 7.26 8.81
C GLU A 225 18.72 8.61 9.56
N ASP A 226 17.64 9.38 9.57
CA ASP A 226 17.58 10.63 10.33
C ASP A 226 17.40 10.31 11.83
N LYS A 227 18.44 10.63 12.62
CA LYS A 227 18.46 10.37 14.06
C LYS A 227 17.37 11.15 14.84
N ASN A 228 16.89 12.24 14.27
CA ASN A 228 15.83 13.06 14.87
C ASN A 228 14.42 12.55 14.51
N ASP A 229 14.32 11.74 13.45
CA ASP A 229 13.06 11.14 12.99
C ASP A 229 12.82 9.81 13.73
N LYS A 230 11.78 9.78 14.52
CA LYS A 230 11.36 8.58 15.27
C LYS A 230 10.21 7.85 14.60
N VAL A 231 10.15 7.90 13.26
CA VAL A 231 9.09 7.25 12.50
C VAL A 231 8.95 5.78 12.90
N ILE A 232 7.71 5.32 13.08
CA ILE A 232 7.43 3.90 13.31
C ILE A 232 7.13 3.23 11.96
N ILE A 233 7.84 2.15 11.69
CA ILE A 233 7.64 1.32 10.49
C ILE A 233 6.95 0.02 10.90
N ILE A 234 5.83 -0.30 10.25
CA ILE A 234 5.08 -1.55 10.48
C ILE A 234 5.01 -2.35 9.19
N LEU A 235 5.71 -3.47 9.13
CA LEU A 235 5.65 -4.39 8.00
C LEU A 235 4.42 -5.30 8.15
N THR A 236 3.54 -5.27 7.14
CA THR A 236 2.33 -6.09 7.13
C THR A 236 2.44 -7.31 6.21
N ARG A 237 3.24 -7.19 5.13
CA ARG A 237 3.41 -8.25 4.12
C ARG A 237 4.82 -8.25 3.56
N SER A 238 5.25 -9.43 3.08
CA SER A 238 6.49 -9.59 2.29
C SER A 238 7.75 -9.01 2.96
N PHE A 239 7.91 -9.26 4.25
CA PHE A 239 9.02 -8.74 5.06
C PHE A 239 10.39 -8.92 4.38
N ALA A 240 10.68 -10.12 3.85
CA ALA A 240 11.93 -10.41 3.18
C ALA A 240 12.22 -9.47 1.99
N LYS A 241 11.18 -9.06 1.23
CA LYS A 241 11.33 -8.14 0.10
C LYS A 241 11.69 -6.74 0.58
N TRP A 242 11.06 -6.26 1.64
CA TRP A 242 11.34 -4.97 2.25
C TRP A 242 12.75 -4.93 2.85
N TYR A 243 13.15 -5.97 3.58
CA TYR A 243 14.51 -6.09 4.13
C TYR A 243 15.60 -6.25 3.08
N GLU A 244 15.27 -6.80 1.91
CA GLU A 244 16.21 -6.86 0.79
C GLU A 244 16.34 -5.50 0.10
N ALA A 245 15.24 -4.75 -0.04
CA ALA A 245 15.20 -3.45 -0.67
C ALA A 245 15.79 -2.34 0.22
N ILE A 246 15.56 -2.42 1.52
CA ILE A 246 16.01 -1.46 2.54
C ILE A 246 16.60 -2.25 3.71
N PRO A 247 17.88 -2.71 3.60
CA PRO A 247 18.50 -3.53 4.63
C PRO A 247 18.56 -2.89 6.02
N GLU A 248 18.57 -1.56 6.08
CA GLU A 248 18.63 -0.75 7.30
C GLU A 248 17.40 -0.99 8.20
N LEU A 249 16.26 -1.40 7.63
CA LEU A 249 15.07 -1.75 8.41
C LEU A 249 15.31 -2.85 9.44
N LYS A 250 16.24 -3.79 9.18
CA LYS A 250 16.54 -4.90 10.10
C LYS A 250 17.07 -4.43 11.46
N ASN A 251 17.82 -3.34 11.43
CA ASN A 251 18.48 -2.80 12.61
C ASN A 251 17.80 -1.53 13.15
N TYR A 252 16.73 -1.08 12.49
CA TYR A 252 16.00 0.09 12.94
C TYR A 252 15.12 -0.24 14.14
N GLU A 253 15.35 0.44 15.27
CA GLU A 253 14.70 0.13 16.54
C GLU A 253 13.16 0.26 16.53
N ASN A 254 12.64 1.14 15.64
CA ASN A 254 11.22 1.40 15.48
C ASN A 254 10.62 0.64 14.27
N CYS A 255 11.28 -0.41 13.80
CA CYS A 255 10.74 -1.32 12.80
C CYS A 255 10.08 -2.53 13.46
N PHE A 256 8.85 -2.79 13.09
CA PHE A 256 8.00 -3.84 13.64
C PHE A 256 7.35 -4.67 12.55
N GLU A 257 7.00 -5.91 12.86
CA GLU A 257 6.30 -6.84 11.97
C GLU A 257 4.95 -7.23 12.56
N VAL A 258 3.93 -7.42 11.73
CA VAL A 258 2.72 -8.10 12.19
C VAL A 258 2.99 -9.59 12.42
N ASN A 259 2.32 -10.19 13.38
CA ASN A 259 2.52 -11.60 13.73
C ASN A 259 2.20 -12.56 12.57
N ASN A 260 1.17 -12.26 11.76
CA ASN A 260 0.76 -13.08 10.62
C ASN A 260 0.70 -12.25 9.32
N PRO A 261 1.72 -12.36 8.43
CA PRO A 261 1.74 -11.60 7.17
C PRO A 261 0.71 -12.08 6.13
N ASN A 262 0.17 -13.31 6.26
CA ASN A 262 -0.85 -13.83 5.34
C ASN A 262 -2.23 -13.21 5.64
N ASN A 263 -2.51 -12.94 6.90
CA ASN A 263 -3.69 -12.22 7.35
C ASN A 263 -3.28 -11.14 8.37
N PRO A 264 -2.71 -10.02 7.90
CA PRO A 264 -2.16 -9.00 8.79
C PRO A 264 -3.22 -8.40 9.70
N SER A 265 -2.88 -8.27 10.96
CA SER A 265 -3.69 -7.58 11.97
C SER A 265 -2.88 -6.45 12.57
N LEU A 266 -3.45 -5.24 12.57
CA LEU A 266 -2.84 -4.05 13.14
C LEU A 266 -3.20 -3.86 14.62
N LYS A 267 -3.84 -4.84 15.28
CA LYS A 267 -4.04 -4.80 16.74
C LYS A 267 -2.68 -4.69 17.43
N PRO A 268 -2.48 -3.78 18.39
CA PRO A 268 -1.18 -3.55 19.02
C PRO A 268 -0.51 -4.82 19.53
N LYS A 269 -1.25 -5.76 20.13
CA LYS A 269 -0.76 -7.06 20.58
C LYS A 269 -0.22 -7.98 19.48
N ASN A 270 -0.58 -7.72 18.22
CA ASN A 270 -0.13 -8.48 17.05
C ASN A 270 1.04 -7.81 16.31
N ILE A 271 1.56 -6.70 16.85
CA ILE A 271 2.71 -5.98 16.31
C ILE A 271 3.91 -6.31 17.20
N LEU A 272 4.95 -6.87 16.59
CA LEU A 272 6.10 -7.45 17.27
C LEU A 272 7.40 -6.83 16.73
N LYS A 273 8.45 -6.80 17.54
CA LYS A 273 9.80 -6.60 16.99
C LYS A 273 10.19 -7.76 16.07
N VAL A 274 11.19 -7.55 15.22
CA VAL A 274 11.80 -8.61 14.39
C VAL A 274 12.24 -9.82 15.26
N THR A 275 12.62 -9.57 16.51
CA THR A 275 12.95 -10.58 17.54
C THR A 275 11.72 -11.25 18.16
N ARG A 276 10.52 -10.98 17.67
CA ARG A 276 9.23 -11.48 18.20
C ARG A 276 8.87 -11.02 19.61
N ILE A 277 9.49 -9.97 20.10
CA ILE A 277 9.14 -9.33 21.37
C ILE A 277 7.95 -8.40 21.15
N SER A 278 6.92 -8.50 21.98
CA SER A 278 5.75 -7.62 21.96
C SER A 278 6.15 -6.16 22.20
N VAL A 279 5.55 -5.27 21.45
CA VAL A 279 5.71 -3.81 21.60
C VAL A 279 4.36 -3.12 21.80
N GLU A 280 3.40 -3.87 22.29
CA GLU A 280 2.02 -3.43 22.50
C GLU A 280 1.92 -2.09 23.23
N SER A 281 2.61 -1.97 24.37
CA SER A 281 2.62 -0.73 25.16
C SER A 281 3.17 0.47 24.39
N LYS A 282 4.21 0.26 23.58
CA LYS A 282 4.80 1.32 22.74
C LYS A 282 3.81 1.80 21.68
N ILE A 283 3.12 0.88 21.02
CA ILE A 283 2.12 1.21 20.01
C ILE A 283 0.91 1.89 20.64
N ASN A 284 0.42 1.38 21.76
CA ASN A 284 -0.71 1.98 22.47
C ASN A 284 -0.38 3.42 22.94
N ASN A 285 0.79 3.66 23.48
CA ASN A 285 1.21 5.00 23.89
C ASN A 285 1.22 5.96 22.72
N LEU A 286 1.81 5.55 21.58
CA LEU A 286 1.81 6.38 20.37
C LEU A 286 0.38 6.69 19.87
N LEU A 287 -0.48 5.68 19.80
CA LEU A 287 -1.87 5.87 19.35
C LEU A 287 -2.65 6.80 20.30
N ASN A 288 -2.41 6.69 21.60
CA ASN A 288 -3.00 7.59 22.61
C ASN A 288 -2.52 9.03 22.39
N ASP A 289 -1.21 9.24 22.14
CA ASP A 289 -0.67 10.56 21.88
C ASP A 289 -1.25 11.17 20.60
N LEU A 290 -1.36 10.39 19.51
CA LEU A 290 -2.00 10.82 18.27
C LEU A 290 -3.47 11.21 18.47
N ASN A 291 -4.21 10.44 19.29
CA ASN A 291 -5.61 10.75 19.60
C ASN A 291 -5.76 12.02 20.46
N LYS A 292 -4.82 12.31 21.38
CA LYS A 292 -4.81 13.53 22.19
C LYS A 292 -4.48 14.78 21.37
N GLU A 293 -3.45 14.71 20.51
CA GLU A 293 -3.07 15.83 19.61
C GLU A 293 -4.26 16.30 18.75
N VAL A 294 -5.10 15.37 18.36
CA VAL A 294 -6.32 15.66 17.59
C VAL A 294 -7.38 16.39 18.41
N GLN A 295 -7.53 16.05 19.70
CA GLN A 295 -8.52 16.68 20.58
C GLN A 295 -8.15 18.12 20.93
N THR A 296 -6.86 18.46 20.93
CA THR A 296 -6.37 19.82 21.22
C THR A 296 -6.46 20.77 20.03
N GLN A 297 -6.74 20.27 18.82
CA GLN A 297 -6.90 21.06 17.59
C GLN A 297 -8.36 21.37 17.24
N GLU A 298 -9.32 20.88 18.01
CA GLU A 298 -10.76 21.21 17.95
C GLU A 298 -11.10 22.27 19.01
#